data_2fee4b814b9ae64fc6139c0127a25689
#
_entry.id   2fee4b814b9ae64fc6139c0127a25689
#
_cell.length_a   1.000
_cell.length_b   1.000
_cell.length_c   1.000
_cell.angle_alpha   90.00
_cell.angle_beta   90.00
_cell.angle_gamma   90.00
#
_symmetry.space_group_name_H-M   'P 1'
#
loop_
_entity.id
_entity.type
_entity.pdbx_description
1 polymer ?
#
loop_
_entity_poly.entity_id
_entity_poly.type
_entity_poly.pdbx_seq_one_letter_code
_entity_poly.pdbx_strand_id
1 'polypeptide(L)'
;TITGLEDINKKVHNGETVIIDGSSAEVLVSPDITTINEYKAKIREEYQHKLELKKYLDKPAVTQDGTRFQLFANIGTPEEAEIAKAEGADGIGLFRTEFLYMSQNGVSLNAAARSFSEQTQFEAYKQVLEIMGDKPVTIRTLDAGGDKLINAVDMPMFEEKNPLMGLRAIRLSLECPNVFKTQLRALYRASVFG
;
A
#
# COMPACT_ATOMS: atom_id res chain seq x y z
N THR A 1 -13.59 -3.90 -0.95
CA THR A 1 -14.02 -2.66 -1.64
C THR A 1 -14.82 -3.01 -2.88
N ILE A 2 -15.94 -2.33 -3.09
CA ILE A 2 -16.77 -2.47 -4.29
C ILE A 2 -16.74 -1.12 -5.02
N THR A 3 -16.55 -1.15 -6.33
CA THR A 3 -16.51 0.03 -7.20
C THR A 3 -17.50 -0.12 -8.34
N GLY A 4 -17.83 0.97 -9.03
CA GLY A 4 -18.73 0.93 -10.19
C GLY A 4 -20.22 0.88 -9.85
N LEU A 5 -20.62 1.19 -8.62
CA LEU A 5 -22.01 1.29 -8.23
C LEU A 5 -22.57 2.66 -8.63
N GLU A 6 -23.40 2.66 -9.67
CA GLU A 6 -24.07 3.88 -10.11
C GLU A 6 -25.12 4.34 -9.11
N ASP A 7 -25.11 5.65 -8.81
CA ASP A 7 -26.11 6.33 -7.98
C ASP A 7 -26.33 5.74 -6.58
N ILE A 8 -25.34 5.07 -6.00
CA ILE A 8 -25.45 4.48 -4.66
C ILE A 8 -25.82 5.52 -3.59
N ASN A 9 -25.32 6.74 -3.73
CA ASN A 9 -25.61 7.87 -2.86
C ASN A 9 -27.08 8.34 -2.91
N LYS A 10 -27.82 7.99 -3.97
CA LYS A 10 -29.25 8.25 -4.09
C LYS A 10 -30.12 7.10 -3.56
N LYS A 11 -29.53 5.90 -3.44
CA LYS A 11 -30.22 4.68 -3.03
C LYS A 11 -30.10 4.37 -1.56
N VAL A 12 -29.13 4.99 -0.87
CA VAL A 12 -28.87 4.76 0.56
C VAL A 12 -29.10 6.05 1.34
N HIS A 13 -29.86 5.96 2.44
CA HIS A 13 -30.15 7.08 3.31
C HIS A 13 -29.49 6.93 4.68
N ASN A 14 -29.26 8.04 5.35
CA ASN A 14 -28.64 8.01 6.69
C ASN A 14 -29.51 7.22 7.69
N GLY A 15 -28.88 6.27 8.37
CA GLY A 15 -29.56 5.40 9.34
C GLY A 15 -30.03 4.06 8.79
N GLU A 16 -29.94 3.84 7.47
CA GLU A 16 -30.24 2.53 6.86
C GLU A 16 -29.15 1.51 7.12
N THR A 17 -29.55 0.26 7.30
CA THR A 17 -28.62 -0.86 7.37
C THR A 17 -28.19 -1.26 5.95
N VAL A 18 -26.88 -1.36 5.74
CA VAL A 18 -26.32 -1.80 4.46
C VAL A 18 -25.38 -2.99 4.71
N ILE A 19 -25.48 -4.01 3.86
CA ILE A 19 -24.51 -5.12 3.81
C ILE A 19 -23.63 -4.90 2.58
N ILE A 20 -22.31 -5.00 2.76
CA ILE A 20 -21.33 -4.89 1.69
C ILE A 20 -20.54 -6.20 1.66
N ASP A 21 -20.75 -7.00 0.63
CA ASP A 21 -20.02 -8.24 0.41
C ASP A 21 -19.01 -8.07 -0.74
N GLY A 22 -17.75 -7.92 -0.35
CA GLY A 22 -16.65 -7.76 -1.31
C GLY A 22 -16.33 -9.03 -2.11
N SER A 23 -16.78 -10.20 -1.64
CA SER A 23 -16.53 -11.50 -2.31
C SER A 23 -17.49 -11.73 -3.46
N SER A 24 -18.78 -11.41 -3.26
CA SER A 24 -19.81 -11.48 -4.30
C SER A 24 -19.96 -10.19 -5.12
N ALA A 25 -19.28 -9.11 -4.71
CA ALA A 25 -19.42 -7.75 -5.26
C ALA A 25 -20.87 -7.20 -5.15
N GLU A 26 -21.54 -7.51 -4.04
CA GLU A 26 -22.91 -7.12 -3.77
C GLU A 26 -23.01 -6.07 -2.68
N VAL A 27 -23.97 -5.17 -2.86
CA VAL A 27 -24.41 -4.21 -1.83
C VAL A 27 -25.91 -4.35 -1.64
N LEU A 28 -26.33 -4.75 -0.44
CA LEU A 28 -27.74 -4.90 -0.08
C LEU A 28 -28.15 -3.71 0.79
N VAL A 29 -29.15 -2.97 0.35
CA VAL A 29 -29.68 -1.81 1.08
C VAL A 29 -30.95 -2.24 1.80
N SER A 30 -31.08 -1.88 3.08
CA SER A 30 -32.22 -2.23 3.93
C SER A 30 -32.63 -3.71 3.88
N PRO A 31 -31.65 -4.65 4.06
CA PRO A 31 -31.91 -6.09 4.02
C PRO A 31 -32.86 -6.50 5.14
N ASP A 32 -33.64 -7.56 4.91
CA ASP A 32 -34.48 -8.14 5.93
C ASP A 32 -33.67 -8.83 7.04
N ILE A 33 -34.35 -9.18 8.14
CA ILE A 33 -33.70 -9.77 9.32
C ILE A 33 -33.10 -11.15 9.03
N THR A 34 -33.69 -11.90 8.10
CA THR A 34 -33.18 -13.21 7.71
C THR A 34 -31.84 -13.06 7.01
N THR A 35 -31.78 -12.21 6.01
CA THR A 35 -30.54 -11.87 5.27
C THR A 35 -29.47 -11.34 6.21
N ILE A 36 -29.83 -10.43 7.15
CA ILE A 36 -28.86 -9.93 8.15
C ILE A 36 -28.28 -11.08 8.98
N ASN A 37 -29.09 -12.04 9.40
CA ASN A 37 -28.63 -13.17 10.21
C ASN A 37 -27.73 -14.12 9.40
N GLU A 38 -28.03 -14.37 8.14
CA GLU A 38 -27.18 -15.15 7.23
C GLU A 38 -25.78 -14.51 7.07
N TYR A 39 -25.73 -13.21 6.81
CA TYR A 39 -24.45 -12.51 6.70
C TYR A 39 -23.69 -12.41 8.03
N LYS A 40 -24.38 -12.32 9.17
CA LYS A 40 -23.74 -12.45 10.49
C LYS A 40 -23.14 -13.83 10.71
N ALA A 41 -23.77 -14.89 10.22
CA ALA A 41 -23.20 -16.25 10.29
C ALA A 41 -21.96 -16.34 9.38
N LYS A 42 -22.03 -15.86 8.14
CA LYS A 42 -20.91 -15.81 7.20
C LYS A 42 -19.68 -15.05 7.78
N ILE A 43 -19.91 -13.89 8.41
CA ILE A 43 -18.83 -13.13 9.08
C ILE A 43 -18.19 -13.96 10.20
N ARG A 44 -18.97 -14.71 10.98
CA ARG A 44 -18.43 -15.57 12.04
C ARG A 44 -17.59 -16.71 11.49
N GLU A 45 -18.04 -17.35 10.42
CA GLU A 45 -17.29 -18.42 9.74
C GLU A 45 -15.97 -17.89 9.18
N GLU A 46 -15.98 -16.76 8.49
CA GLU A 46 -14.77 -16.09 8.00
C GLU A 46 -13.80 -15.73 9.14
N TYR A 47 -14.33 -15.24 10.25
CA TYR A 47 -13.52 -14.94 11.43
C TYR A 47 -12.87 -16.19 12.03
N GLN A 48 -13.62 -17.29 12.16
CA GLN A 48 -13.08 -18.57 12.63
C GLN A 48 -12.01 -19.11 11.68
N HIS A 49 -12.26 -19.07 10.38
CA HIS A 49 -11.27 -19.45 9.38
C HIS A 49 -9.98 -18.61 9.49
N LYS A 50 -10.11 -17.31 9.66
CA LYS A 50 -8.97 -16.40 9.88
C LYS A 50 -8.19 -16.78 11.16
N LEU A 51 -8.87 -17.13 12.24
CA LEU A 51 -8.22 -17.63 13.46
C LEU A 51 -7.46 -18.94 13.24
N GLU A 52 -8.00 -19.83 12.40
CA GLU A 52 -7.32 -21.08 12.06
C GLU A 52 -6.06 -20.82 11.22
N LEU A 53 -6.10 -19.89 10.28
CA LEU A 53 -4.93 -19.49 9.48
C LEU A 53 -3.81 -18.92 10.35
N LYS A 54 -4.13 -18.24 11.44
CA LYS A 54 -3.11 -17.74 12.37
C LYS A 54 -2.22 -18.81 12.98
N LYS A 55 -2.65 -20.06 13.02
CA LYS A 55 -1.83 -21.20 13.47
C LYS A 55 -0.65 -21.51 12.54
N TYR A 56 -0.60 -20.88 11.38
CA TYR A 56 0.44 -21.06 10.37
C TYR A 56 1.42 -19.88 10.28
N LEU A 57 1.21 -18.80 11.04
CA LEU A 57 2.04 -17.60 10.95
C LEU A 57 3.54 -17.86 11.19
N ASP A 58 3.85 -18.73 12.14
CA ASP A 58 5.24 -19.06 12.49
C ASP A 58 5.79 -20.26 11.70
N LYS A 59 5.02 -20.79 10.75
CA LYS A 59 5.44 -21.95 9.97
C LYS A 59 6.01 -21.50 8.63
N PRO A 60 7.14 -22.09 8.20
CA PRO A 60 7.68 -21.81 6.89
C PRO A 60 6.69 -22.24 5.78
N ALA A 61 6.57 -21.44 4.74
CA ALA A 61 5.81 -21.80 3.55
C ALA A 61 6.57 -22.88 2.77
N VAL A 62 6.07 -24.11 2.79
CA VAL A 62 6.69 -25.28 2.16
C VAL A 62 5.64 -25.99 1.31
N THR A 63 6.00 -26.29 0.07
CA THR A 63 5.16 -27.09 -0.83
C THR A 63 5.18 -28.59 -0.44
N GLN A 64 4.29 -29.39 -1.03
CA GLN A 64 4.21 -30.82 -0.72
C GLN A 64 5.48 -31.61 -1.04
N ASP A 65 6.27 -31.14 -2.01
CA ASP A 65 7.57 -31.72 -2.37
C ASP A 65 8.73 -31.24 -1.48
N GLY A 66 8.46 -30.43 -0.46
CA GLY A 66 9.44 -29.94 0.49
C GLY A 66 10.15 -28.65 0.08
N THR A 67 9.80 -28.03 -1.04
CA THR A 67 10.41 -26.76 -1.48
C THR A 67 9.92 -25.62 -0.61
N ARG A 68 10.85 -24.89 0.02
CA ARG A 68 10.56 -23.72 0.84
C ARG A 68 10.46 -22.45 -0.02
N PHE A 69 9.43 -21.66 0.21
CA PHE A 69 9.23 -20.34 -0.37
C PHE A 69 9.31 -19.25 0.71
N GLN A 70 9.81 -18.09 0.34
CA GLN A 70 9.75 -16.90 1.18
C GLN A 70 8.51 -16.08 0.80
N LEU A 71 7.78 -15.63 1.82
CA LEU A 71 6.58 -14.81 1.65
C LEU A 71 6.89 -13.37 2.01
N PHE A 72 7.01 -12.53 0.99
CA PHE A 72 7.29 -11.12 1.17
C PHE A 72 6.03 -10.27 1.04
N ALA A 73 5.88 -9.29 1.91
CA ALA A 73 4.78 -8.33 1.85
C ALA A 73 5.06 -7.17 0.87
N ASN A 74 3.99 -6.63 0.30
CA ASN A 74 4.02 -5.35 -0.41
C ASN A 74 3.42 -4.28 0.50
N ILE A 75 4.13 -3.18 0.71
CA ILE A 75 3.69 -2.07 1.54
C ILE A 75 3.73 -0.74 0.79
N GLY A 76 2.92 0.22 1.21
CA GLY A 76 2.88 1.59 0.72
C GLY A 76 3.22 2.61 1.80
N THR A 77 3.08 2.25 3.08
CA THR A 77 3.40 3.12 4.22
C THR A 77 4.25 2.39 5.26
N PRO A 78 4.98 3.11 6.13
CA PRO A 78 5.75 2.49 7.20
C PRO A 78 4.90 1.70 8.20
N GLU A 79 3.67 2.15 8.48
CA GLU A 79 2.75 1.49 9.41
C GLU A 79 2.34 0.09 8.92
N GLU A 80 2.27 -0.11 7.61
CA GLU A 80 1.98 -1.41 7.02
C GLU A 80 3.08 -2.46 7.27
N ALA A 81 4.30 -2.02 7.60
CA ALA A 81 5.38 -2.94 7.97
C ALA A 81 5.10 -3.65 9.30
N GLU A 82 4.47 -2.98 10.28
CA GLU A 82 4.04 -3.62 11.52
C GLU A 82 3.02 -4.72 11.26
N ILE A 83 2.06 -4.44 10.37
CA ILE A 83 1.05 -5.43 9.96
C ILE A 83 1.71 -6.60 9.25
N ALA A 84 2.60 -6.32 8.31
CA ALA A 84 3.34 -7.36 7.58
C ALA A 84 4.15 -8.27 8.51
N LYS A 85 4.82 -7.68 9.50
CA LYS A 85 5.58 -8.43 10.52
C LYS A 85 4.66 -9.27 11.40
N ALA A 86 3.54 -8.71 11.85
CA ALA A 86 2.54 -9.39 12.68
C ALA A 86 1.83 -10.53 11.94
N GLU A 87 1.65 -10.41 10.63
CA GLU A 87 1.07 -11.44 9.76
C GLU A 87 2.14 -12.45 9.23
N GLY A 88 3.35 -12.43 9.79
CA GLY A 88 4.38 -13.45 9.58
C GLY A 88 5.18 -13.32 8.27
N ALA A 89 5.21 -12.16 7.63
CA ALA A 89 6.01 -11.98 6.42
C ALA A 89 7.50 -12.24 6.66
N ASP A 90 8.16 -12.91 5.73
CA ASP A 90 9.62 -13.16 5.74
C ASP A 90 10.44 -11.89 5.44
N GLY A 91 9.79 -10.85 4.94
CA GLY A 91 10.40 -9.55 4.63
C GLY A 91 9.44 -8.65 3.86
N ILE A 92 9.95 -7.51 3.41
CA ILE A 92 9.25 -6.61 2.50
C ILE A 92 9.82 -6.81 1.09
N GLY A 93 9.01 -7.36 0.20
CA GLY A 93 9.39 -7.57 -1.20
C GLY A 93 9.27 -6.32 -2.05
N LEU A 94 8.39 -5.39 -1.64
CA LEU A 94 8.20 -4.12 -2.32
C LEU A 94 7.66 -3.06 -1.36
N PHE A 95 8.48 -2.05 -1.03
CA PHE A 95 8.00 -0.81 -0.46
C PHE A 95 7.78 0.21 -1.59
N ARG A 96 6.52 0.55 -1.83
CA ARG A 96 6.11 1.50 -2.88
C ARG A 96 6.21 2.92 -2.34
N THR A 97 7.31 3.58 -2.64
CA THR A 97 7.62 4.91 -2.10
C THR A 97 6.71 6.02 -2.63
N GLU A 98 5.97 5.79 -3.70
CA GLU A 98 5.02 6.74 -4.28
C GLU A 98 3.96 7.19 -3.27
N PHE A 99 3.53 6.31 -2.39
CA PHE A 99 2.53 6.63 -1.37
C PHE A 99 3.02 7.63 -0.33
N LEU A 100 4.32 7.71 -0.08
CA LEU A 100 4.91 8.76 0.78
C LEU A 100 4.66 10.16 0.21
N TYR A 101 4.56 10.25 -1.11
CA TYR A 101 4.32 11.51 -1.82
C TYR A 101 2.83 11.81 -2.00
N MET A 102 1.98 10.78 -2.03
CA MET A 102 0.53 10.90 -2.26
C MET A 102 -0.26 11.15 -0.98
N SER A 103 0.22 10.72 0.18
CA SER A 103 -0.49 10.78 1.46
C SER A 103 -0.80 12.20 1.95
N GLN A 104 -0.29 13.22 1.26
CA GLN A 104 -0.44 14.62 1.61
C GLN A 104 -1.39 15.40 0.69
N ASN A 105 -2.25 14.74 -0.07
CA ASN A 105 -3.27 15.38 -0.90
C ASN A 105 -4.30 16.11 -0.01
N GLY A 106 -4.12 17.42 0.11
CA GLY A 106 -4.92 18.33 0.95
C GLY A 106 -4.09 19.35 1.73
N VAL A 107 -2.78 19.22 1.74
CA VAL A 107 -1.86 20.11 2.46
C VAL A 107 -1.17 21.06 1.47
N SER A 108 -1.08 22.34 1.85
CA SER A 108 -0.41 23.44 1.15
C SER A 108 0.86 23.01 0.39
N LEU A 109 1.17 23.68 -0.73
CA LEU A 109 2.40 23.56 -1.53
C LEU A 109 3.70 23.43 -0.70
N ASN A 110 3.75 24.09 0.46
CA ASN A 110 4.88 23.98 1.39
C ASN A 110 4.99 22.62 2.09
N ALA A 111 3.92 21.85 2.21
CA ALA A 111 3.94 20.54 2.83
C ALA A 111 4.31 19.45 1.81
N ALA A 112 3.90 19.60 0.55
CA ALA A 112 4.36 18.74 -0.54
C ALA A 112 5.89 18.81 -0.70
N ALA A 113 6.47 20.01 -0.67
CA ALA A 113 7.93 20.19 -0.71
C ALA A 113 8.64 19.52 0.50
N ARG A 114 8.00 19.45 1.66
CA ARG A 114 8.57 18.76 2.84
C ARG A 114 8.53 17.25 2.71
N SER A 115 7.49 16.66 2.09
CA SER A 115 7.40 15.21 1.88
C SER A 115 8.47 14.67 0.93
N PHE A 116 9.02 15.52 0.06
CA PHE A 116 10.17 15.20 -0.79
C PHE A 116 11.53 15.39 -0.09
N SER A 117 11.56 15.88 1.15
CA SER A 117 12.82 16.11 1.84
C SER A 117 13.56 14.79 2.07
N GLU A 118 14.88 14.86 2.01
CA GLU A 118 15.75 13.73 2.36
C GLU A 118 15.42 13.19 3.76
N GLN A 119 15.13 14.10 4.71
CA GLN A 119 14.84 13.73 6.09
C GLN A 119 13.54 12.93 6.23
N THR A 120 12.47 13.38 5.60
CA THR A 120 11.18 12.66 5.65
C THR A 120 11.28 11.27 5.04
N GLN A 121 11.98 11.15 3.92
CA GLN A 121 12.22 9.85 3.28
C GLN A 121 13.09 8.96 4.16
N PHE A 122 14.17 9.50 4.71
CA PHE A 122 15.05 8.79 5.62
C PHE A 122 14.30 8.23 6.83
N GLU A 123 13.45 9.03 7.47
CA GLU A 123 12.66 8.61 8.63
C GLU A 123 11.70 7.47 8.28
N ALA A 124 11.02 7.57 7.14
CA ALA A 124 10.12 6.52 6.67
C ALA A 124 10.86 5.19 6.38
N TYR A 125 12.00 5.26 5.70
CA TYR A 125 12.82 4.07 5.40
C TYR A 125 13.42 3.47 6.66
N LYS A 126 13.96 4.30 7.55
CA LYS A 126 14.47 3.88 8.85
C LYS A 126 13.42 3.15 9.67
N GLN A 127 12.21 3.71 9.76
CA GLN A 127 11.11 3.10 10.52
C GLN A 127 10.79 1.69 10.00
N VAL A 128 10.69 1.51 8.68
CA VAL A 128 10.44 0.19 8.10
C VAL A 128 11.57 -0.80 8.42
N LEU A 129 12.82 -0.37 8.30
CA LEU A 129 13.99 -1.22 8.60
C LEU A 129 14.03 -1.60 10.09
N GLU A 130 13.82 -0.65 11.01
CA GLU A 130 13.76 -0.93 12.44
C GLU A 130 12.62 -1.89 12.82
N ILE A 131 11.44 -1.74 12.20
CA ILE A 131 10.31 -2.67 12.39
C ILE A 131 10.68 -4.07 11.92
N MET A 132 11.25 -4.20 10.73
CA MET A 132 11.55 -5.50 10.13
C MET A 132 12.77 -6.17 10.77
N GLY A 133 13.74 -5.39 11.29
CA GLY A 133 14.97 -5.91 11.89
C GLY A 133 15.83 -6.67 10.86
N ASP A 134 16.20 -7.92 11.16
CA ASP A 134 17.05 -8.76 10.29
C ASP A 134 16.35 -9.26 9.02
N LYS A 135 15.05 -8.96 8.83
CA LYS A 135 14.29 -9.39 7.65
C LYS A 135 14.57 -8.44 6.47
N PRO A 136 14.77 -8.99 5.25
CA PRO A 136 15.10 -8.15 4.09
C PRO A 136 13.96 -7.19 3.71
N VAL A 137 14.34 -5.98 3.30
CA VAL A 137 13.43 -4.94 2.84
C VAL A 137 13.86 -4.43 1.48
N THR A 138 13.01 -4.62 0.47
CA THR A 138 13.22 -4.06 -0.87
C THR A 138 12.45 -2.77 -1.01
N ILE A 139 13.17 -1.65 -1.15
CA ILE A 139 12.60 -0.33 -1.35
C ILE A 139 12.71 0.06 -2.81
N ARG A 140 11.57 0.32 -3.45
CA ARG A 140 11.54 0.78 -4.84
C ARG A 140 11.86 2.26 -4.91
N THR A 141 12.80 2.64 -5.77
CA THR A 141 12.95 4.04 -6.15
C THR A 141 11.68 4.54 -6.84
N LEU A 142 11.45 5.84 -6.81
CA LEU A 142 10.21 6.46 -7.26
C LEU A 142 9.74 5.91 -8.62
N ASP A 143 8.57 5.28 -8.65
CA ASP A 143 7.91 4.79 -9.87
C ASP A 143 6.60 5.56 -10.08
N ALA A 144 6.73 6.79 -10.51
CA ALA A 144 5.59 7.62 -10.87
C ALA A 144 5.72 8.10 -12.31
N GLY A 145 4.59 8.28 -12.96
CA GLY A 145 4.46 8.95 -14.25
C GLY A 145 3.96 10.38 -14.06
N GLY A 146 4.02 11.17 -15.13
CA GLY A 146 3.69 12.59 -15.09
C GLY A 146 2.29 12.96 -14.59
N ASP A 147 1.37 11.99 -14.56
CA ASP A 147 -0.02 12.16 -14.12
C ASP A 147 -0.21 12.19 -12.60
N LYS A 148 0.75 11.68 -11.82
CA LYS A 148 0.58 11.45 -10.38
C LYS A 148 1.36 12.41 -9.46
N LEU A 149 2.39 13.06 -9.99
CA LEU A 149 3.29 13.89 -9.20
C LEU A 149 3.31 15.37 -9.57
N ILE A 150 2.48 15.77 -10.50
CA ILE A 150 2.46 17.10 -11.13
C ILE A 150 2.38 18.27 -10.15
N ASN A 151 1.79 18.07 -8.98
CA ASN A 151 1.57 19.15 -8.00
C ASN A 151 2.62 19.19 -6.88
N ALA A 152 3.58 18.29 -6.85
CA ALA A 152 4.47 18.15 -5.70
C ALA A 152 5.92 18.59 -5.96
N VAL A 153 6.35 18.66 -7.21
CA VAL A 153 7.71 19.08 -7.60
C VAL A 153 7.64 19.82 -8.94
N ASP A 154 8.56 20.73 -9.21
CA ASP A 154 8.79 21.34 -10.53
C ASP A 154 9.24 20.26 -11.55
N MET A 155 8.36 19.31 -11.83
CA MET A 155 8.59 18.30 -12.86
C MET A 155 7.94 18.73 -14.17
N PRO A 156 8.62 18.51 -15.30
CA PRO A 156 8.05 18.81 -16.60
C PRO A 156 6.79 17.96 -16.82
N MET A 157 5.69 18.62 -17.18
CA MET A 157 4.46 17.95 -17.61
C MET A 157 4.66 17.41 -19.02
N PHE A 158 4.53 16.12 -19.20
CA PHE A 158 4.51 15.49 -20.50
C PHE A 158 3.13 14.88 -20.76
N GLU A 159 2.44 15.37 -21.77
CA GLU A 159 1.29 14.66 -22.32
C GLU A 159 1.76 13.47 -23.16
N GLU A 160 1.67 12.30 -22.59
CA GLU A 160 2.09 11.07 -23.26
C GLU A 160 0.88 10.25 -23.70
N LYS A 161 0.91 9.82 -24.97
CA LYS A 161 -0.13 8.94 -25.54
C LYS A 161 -0.18 7.58 -24.84
N ASN A 162 0.93 7.12 -24.28
CA ASN A 162 1.02 5.89 -23.51
C ASN A 162 1.85 6.12 -22.24
N PRO A 163 1.23 6.49 -21.12
CA PRO A 163 1.94 6.80 -19.87
C PRO A 163 2.76 5.63 -19.30
N LEU A 164 2.38 4.38 -19.60
CA LEU A 164 3.11 3.21 -19.12
C LEU A 164 4.46 3.02 -19.81
N MET A 165 4.56 3.42 -21.06
CA MET A 165 5.79 3.35 -21.88
C MET A 165 6.57 4.67 -21.89
N GLY A 166 6.02 5.70 -21.31
CA GLY A 166 6.53 7.05 -21.31
C GLY A 166 7.61 7.36 -20.27
N LEU A 167 7.73 8.64 -19.91
CA LEU A 167 8.69 9.15 -18.93
C LEU A 167 8.22 8.83 -17.50
N ARG A 168 8.67 7.71 -16.98
CA ARG A 168 8.35 7.25 -15.63
C ARG A 168 9.50 6.46 -15.01
N ALA A 169 9.39 6.16 -13.72
CA ALA A 169 10.33 5.34 -12.96
C ALA A 169 11.78 5.82 -13.15
N ILE A 170 12.71 4.91 -13.50
CA ILE A 170 14.12 5.26 -13.66
C ILE A 170 14.35 6.30 -14.76
N ARG A 171 13.56 6.31 -15.83
CA ARG A 171 13.68 7.33 -16.88
C ARG A 171 13.41 8.73 -16.33
N LEU A 172 12.33 8.88 -15.54
CA LEU A 172 12.02 10.13 -14.85
C LEU A 172 13.08 10.50 -13.81
N SER A 173 13.58 9.52 -13.07
CA SER A 173 14.63 9.73 -12.06
C SER A 173 15.92 10.26 -12.66
N LEU A 174 16.29 9.80 -13.85
CA LEU A 174 17.48 10.27 -14.57
C LEU A 174 17.29 11.66 -15.17
N GLU A 175 16.07 12.00 -15.60
CA GLU A 175 15.72 13.35 -16.08
C GLU A 175 15.67 14.36 -14.93
N CYS A 176 15.29 13.91 -13.72
CA CYS A 176 15.20 14.72 -12.52
C CYS A 176 16.25 14.31 -11.48
N PRO A 177 17.55 14.50 -11.73
CA PRO A 177 18.63 13.95 -10.92
C PRO A 177 18.67 14.47 -9.48
N ASN A 178 18.14 15.66 -9.20
CA ASN A 178 18.09 16.22 -7.85
C ASN A 178 17.10 15.43 -6.97
N VAL A 179 15.94 15.07 -7.50
CA VAL A 179 14.95 14.25 -6.80
C VAL A 179 15.52 12.87 -6.53
N PHE A 180 16.14 12.26 -7.54
CA PHE A 180 16.73 10.94 -7.42
C PHE A 180 17.90 10.91 -6.42
N LYS A 181 18.80 11.90 -6.44
CA LYS A 181 19.89 12.02 -5.48
C LYS A 181 19.37 12.17 -4.05
N THR A 182 18.29 12.95 -3.85
CA THR A 182 17.65 13.10 -2.54
C THR A 182 17.16 11.76 -2.02
N GLN A 183 16.47 10.98 -2.85
CA GLN A 183 16.02 9.65 -2.49
C GLN A 183 17.18 8.70 -2.19
N LEU A 184 18.20 8.66 -3.05
CA LEU A 184 19.37 7.80 -2.83
C LEU A 184 20.11 8.13 -1.54
N ARG A 185 20.24 9.41 -1.18
CA ARG A 185 20.86 9.81 0.10
C ARG A 185 20.04 9.34 1.28
N ALA A 186 18.71 9.47 1.22
CA ALA A 186 17.83 8.95 2.25
C ALA A 186 17.98 7.44 2.43
N LEU A 187 18.02 6.68 1.32
CA LEU A 187 18.23 5.23 1.32
C LEU A 187 19.60 4.86 1.93
N TYR A 188 20.69 5.52 1.52
CA TYR A 188 22.03 5.27 2.07
C TYR A 188 22.08 5.58 3.57
N ARG A 189 21.45 6.66 4.02
CA ARG A 189 21.38 6.98 5.46
C ARG A 189 20.59 5.92 6.23
N ALA A 190 19.53 5.40 5.63
CA ALA A 190 18.69 4.38 6.27
C ALA A 190 19.36 3.00 6.33
N SER A 191 20.24 2.66 5.38
CA SER A 191 20.85 1.33 5.26
C SER A 191 21.69 0.87 6.47
N VAL A 192 21.97 1.75 7.43
CA VAL A 192 22.67 1.36 8.68
C VAL A 192 21.72 0.80 9.75
N PHE A 193 20.42 0.81 9.49
CA PHE A 193 19.38 0.34 10.43
C PHE A 193 18.78 -1.02 10.04
N GLY A 194 19.22 -1.59 8.90
CA GLY A 194 18.75 -2.89 8.42
C GLY A 194 19.24 -3.25 7.01
#